data_f3e3c9d3c89c259770eebb44d2091da0
#
_entry.id   f3e3c9d3c89c259770eebb44d2091da0
#
_cell.length_a   1.000
_cell.length_b   1.000
_cell.length_c   1.000
_cell.angle_alpha   90.00
_cell.angle_beta   90.00
_cell.angle_gamma   90.00
#
_symmetry.space_group_name_H-M   'P 1'
#
loop_
_entity.id
_entity.type
_entity.pdbx_description
1 polymer ?
#
loop_
_entity_poly.entity_id
_entity_poly.type
_entity_poly.pdbx_seq_one_letter_code
_entity_poly.pdbx_strand_id
1 'polypeptide(L)'
;RYNQSVAGSGGTFNAILQRVENVLLLSGKTVTLSFYARATSPINIFTHASQSFGSGGSEDTGLTGDTVEIGPSWSKYTQTFVIPSVFGKTIGANNFTYFGFFMPLNTAFTFDLANVQLNYGSVALPFVPRSYADELRLCMRFYQILGSFAPALVAVDELLFRSAVFPVEMRTSPTATINSQPNAGGTDGYLDRYGVGNVSVSGATITANTKELLAITKAGSFVTTAFYFGSAKLDAEL
;
A
#
# COMPACT_ATOMS: atom_id res chain seq x y z
N ARG A 1 -8.42 -10.88 -10.45
CA ARG A 1 -8.71 -12.31 -10.18
C ARG A 1 -7.97 -12.76 -8.93
N TYR A 2 -8.66 -13.39 -8.01
CA TYR A 2 -8.11 -14.16 -6.90
C TYR A 2 -8.31 -15.65 -7.18
N ASN A 3 -7.26 -16.44 -7.09
CA ASN A 3 -7.29 -17.86 -7.38
C ASN A 3 -6.63 -18.65 -6.25
N GLN A 4 -7.44 -19.35 -5.46
CA GLN A 4 -6.97 -20.35 -4.52
C GLN A 4 -7.04 -21.72 -5.21
N SER A 5 -5.94 -22.10 -5.85
CA SER A 5 -5.89 -23.31 -6.70
C SER A 5 -5.91 -24.61 -5.90
N VAL A 6 -5.56 -24.57 -4.63
CA VAL A 6 -5.51 -25.74 -3.74
C VAL A 6 -6.26 -25.43 -2.46
N ALA A 7 -7.09 -26.36 -2.00
CA ALA A 7 -7.69 -26.26 -0.68
C ALA A 7 -6.59 -26.31 0.39
N GLY A 8 -6.59 -25.32 1.27
CA GLY A 8 -5.70 -25.30 2.43
C GLY A 8 -6.20 -26.19 3.55
N SER A 9 -5.46 -26.21 4.66
CA SER A 9 -5.90 -26.81 5.92
C SER A 9 -5.51 -25.89 7.08
N GLY A 10 -6.38 -25.78 8.10
CA GLY A 10 -6.11 -24.97 9.30
C GLY A 10 -6.07 -23.45 9.07
N GLY A 11 -6.49 -22.95 7.92
CA GLY A 11 -6.61 -21.52 7.66
C GLY A 11 -7.68 -20.90 8.55
N THR A 12 -7.37 -19.77 9.20
CA THR A 12 -8.30 -19.03 10.07
C THR A 12 -8.73 -17.70 9.47
N PHE A 13 -8.11 -17.29 8.36
CA PHE A 13 -8.34 -16.01 7.72
C PHE A 13 -8.10 -16.11 6.21
N ASN A 14 -9.03 -15.57 5.41
CA ASN A 14 -8.90 -15.44 3.97
C ASN A 14 -9.71 -14.22 3.51
N ALA A 15 -9.05 -13.10 3.21
CA ALA A 15 -9.74 -11.87 2.84
C ALA A 15 -8.91 -10.99 1.90
N ILE A 16 -9.62 -10.17 1.13
CA ILE A 16 -9.07 -9.02 0.41
C ILE A 16 -9.54 -7.77 1.14
N LEU A 17 -8.62 -6.97 1.64
CA LEU A 17 -8.90 -5.77 2.42
C LEU A 17 -8.39 -4.52 1.71
N GLN A 18 -9.18 -3.44 1.75
CA GLN A 18 -8.77 -2.11 1.36
C GLN A 18 -8.83 -1.20 2.57
N ARG A 19 -7.71 -0.63 2.96
CA ARG A 19 -7.63 0.37 4.02
C ARG A 19 -7.95 1.76 3.48
N VAL A 20 -8.73 2.50 4.25
CA VAL A 20 -9.02 3.93 4.05
C VAL A 20 -8.35 4.68 5.18
N GLU A 21 -7.43 5.54 4.83
CA GLU A 21 -6.59 6.30 5.74
C GLU A 21 -7.43 7.16 6.69
N ASN A 22 -7.14 7.05 7.99
CA ASN A 22 -7.74 7.79 9.09
C ASN A 22 -9.21 7.45 9.38
N VAL A 23 -9.46 6.91 10.60
CA VAL A 23 -10.82 6.57 11.10
C VAL A 23 -11.77 7.78 11.18
N LEU A 24 -11.23 9.01 11.25
CA LEU A 24 -12.03 10.23 11.28
C LEU A 24 -12.78 10.48 9.98
N LEU A 25 -12.22 10.07 8.84
CA LEU A 25 -12.77 10.36 7.52
C LEU A 25 -14.21 9.85 7.36
N LEU A 26 -14.48 8.65 7.87
CA LEU A 26 -15.77 7.99 7.74
C LEU A 26 -16.59 7.98 9.05
N SER A 27 -16.06 8.54 10.13
CA SER A 27 -16.70 8.56 11.45
C SER A 27 -18.13 9.11 11.39
N GLY A 28 -19.09 8.34 11.89
CA GLY A 28 -20.51 8.70 11.94
C GLY A 28 -21.19 8.78 10.57
N LYS A 29 -20.56 8.27 9.51
CA LYS A 29 -21.12 8.30 8.15
C LYS A 29 -21.77 7.00 7.76
N THR A 30 -22.80 7.10 6.93
CA THR A 30 -23.30 5.96 6.16
C THR A 30 -22.53 5.90 4.84
N VAL A 31 -22.05 4.72 4.48
CA VAL A 31 -21.32 4.47 3.23
C VAL A 31 -21.87 3.23 2.54
N THR A 32 -21.83 3.21 1.23
CA THR A 32 -22.22 2.05 0.43
C THR A 32 -21.03 1.55 -0.38
N LEU A 33 -20.68 0.28 -0.14
CA LEU A 33 -19.74 -0.49 -0.95
C LEU A 33 -20.49 -1.11 -2.10
N SER A 34 -20.05 -0.91 -3.33
CA SER A 34 -20.58 -1.58 -4.51
C SER A 34 -19.44 -2.19 -5.31
N PHE A 35 -19.73 -3.35 -5.93
CA PHE A 35 -18.72 -4.08 -6.70
C PHE A 35 -19.39 -5.03 -7.69
N TYR A 36 -18.65 -5.42 -8.73
CA TYR A 36 -19.01 -6.52 -9.60
C TYR A 36 -18.17 -7.73 -9.26
N ALA A 37 -18.79 -8.89 -9.21
CA ALA A 37 -18.10 -10.14 -8.92
C ALA A 37 -18.68 -11.31 -9.69
N ARG A 38 -17.84 -12.34 -9.87
CA ARG A 38 -18.21 -13.68 -10.30
C ARG A 38 -17.23 -14.71 -9.74
N ALA A 39 -17.63 -15.97 -9.69
CA ALA A 39 -16.78 -17.08 -9.30
C ALA A 39 -16.95 -18.25 -10.28
N THR A 40 -15.97 -19.13 -10.43
CA THR A 40 -16.06 -20.30 -11.33
C THR A 40 -17.11 -21.31 -10.88
N SER A 41 -17.35 -21.39 -9.57
CA SER A 41 -18.44 -22.12 -8.94
C SER A 41 -19.07 -21.23 -7.88
N PRO A 42 -20.34 -21.39 -7.52
CA PRO A 42 -20.96 -20.59 -6.48
C PRO A 42 -20.17 -20.63 -5.18
N ILE A 43 -19.86 -19.47 -4.63
CA ILE A 43 -19.18 -19.31 -3.32
C ILE A 43 -19.91 -18.28 -2.49
N ASN A 44 -19.90 -18.46 -1.18
CA ASN A 44 -20.36 -17.45 -0.26
C ASN A 44 -19.18 -16.61 0.22
N ILE A 45 -19.30 -15.30 0.06
CA ILE A 45 -18.40 -14.32 0.66
C ILE A 45 -19.19 -13.46 1.63
N PHE A 46 -18.53 -12.88 2.62
CA PHE A 46 -19.16 -11.82 3.39
C PHE A 46 -18.34 -10.54 3.32
N THR A 47 -19.05 -9.44 3.26
CA THR A 47 -18.45 -8.11 3.31
C THR A 47 -18.23 -7.72 4.77
N HIS A 48 -17.19 -6.94 5.01
CA HIS A 48 -16.85 -6.51 6.37
C HIS A 48 -16.25 -5.11 6.32
N ALA A 49 -16.51 -4.32 7.36
CA ALA A 49 -15.81 -3.09 7.62
C ALA A 49 -15.31 -3.08 9.05
N SER A 50 -14.22 -2.38 9.33
CA SER A 50 -13.75 -2.17 10.70
C SER A 50 -13.00 -0.87 10.81
N GLN A 51 -13.18 -0.22 11.98
CA GLN A 51 -12.35 0.91 12.39
C GLN A 51 -11.21 0.37 13.26
N SER A 52 -9.97 0.54 12.79
CA SER A 52 -8.78 0.26 13.57
C SER A 52 -8.22 1.57 14.12
N PHE A 53 -8.14 1.68 15.43
CA PHE A 53 -7.70 2.90 16.10
C PHE A 53 -6.18 3.01 16.20
N GLY A 54 -5.46 2.01 15.69
CA GLY A 54 -4.00 2.04 15.57
C GLY A 54 -3.25 1.85 16.89
N SER A 55 -1.93 1.99 16.82
CA SER A 55 -1.06 1.79 17.97
C SER A 55 -1.30 2.82 19.07
N GLY A 56 -1.60 2.36 20.28
CA GLY A 56 -1.97 3.22 21.42
C GLY A 56 -3.41 3.74 21.36
N GLY A 57 -4.20 3.29 20.40
CA GLY A 57 -5.62 3.64 20.27
C GLY A 57 -6.55 2.72 21.06
N SER A 58 -7.86 3.01 20.96
CA SER A 58 -8.93 2.17 21.47
C SER A 58 -8.99 0.82 20.75
N GLU A 59 -9.71 -0.15 21.30
CA GLU A 59 -10.00 -1.42 20.63
C GLU A 59 -10.75 -1.19 19.31
N ASP A 60 -10.42 -2.01 18.30
CA ASP A 60 -11.02 -1.97 16.97
C ASP A 60 -12.52 -2.26 17.03
N THR A 61 -13.27 -1.63 16.12
CA THR A 61 -14.71 -1.80 16.02
C THR A 61 -15.07 -2.41 14.68
N GLY A 62 -15.42 -3.70 14.69
CA GLY A 62 -15.84 -4.43 13.50
C GLY A 62 -17.33 -4.25 13.18
N LEU A 63 -17.64 -4.23 11.88
CA LEU A 63 -18.99 -4.23 11.33
C LEU A 63 -19.10 -5.34 10.29
N THR A 64 -19.85 -6.39 10.63
CA THR A 64 -20.10 -7.46 9.67
C THR A 64 -21.23 -7.04 8.74
N GLY A 65 -20.98 -7.11 7.44
CA GLY A 65 -22.00 -6.97 6.43
C GLY A 65 -22.68 -8.28 6.10
N ASP A 66 -23.43 -8.30 5.01
CA ASP A 66 -24.18 -9.48 4.61
C ASP A 66 -23.28 -10.55 3.96
N THR A 67 -23.70 -11.80 4.08
CA THR A 67 -23.18 -12.90 3.28
C THR A 67 -23.85 -12.86 1.91
N VAL A 68 -23.04 -12.94 0.86
CA VAL A 68 -23.46 -12.85 -0.53
C VAL A 68 -23.00 -14.10 -1.30
N GLU A 69 -23.92 -14.78 -1.98
CA GLU A 69 -23.58 -15.84 -2.91
C GLU A 69 -23.09 -15.23 -4.24
N ILE A 70 -21.88 -15.58 -4.64
CA ILE A 70 -21.28 -15.16 -5.92
C ILE A 70 -21.37 -16.31 -6.89
N GLY A 71 -22.15 -16.12 -7.95
CA GLY A 71 -22.36 -17.08 -9.01
C GLY A 71 -21.34 -16.96 -10.17
N PRO A 72 -21.50 -17.76 -11.24
CA PRO A 72 -20.57 -17.81 -12.37
C PRO A 72 -20.66 -16.61 -13.32
N SER A 73 -21.74 -15.85 -13.27
CA SER A 73 -21.97 -14.68 -14.11
C SER A 73 -21.61 -13.40 -13.36
N TRP A 74 -21.07 -12.40 -14.08
CA TRP A 74 -20.86 -11.07 -13.53
C TRP A 74 -22.19 -10.47 -13.03
N SER A 75 -22.22 -10.14 -11.74
CA SER A 75 -23.35 -9.47 -11.11
C SER A 75 -22.87 -8.30 -10.24
N LYS A 76 -23.69 -7.27 -10.10
CA LYS A 76 -23.43 -6.15 -9.20
C LYS A 76 -23.99 -6.47 -7.83
N TYR A 77 -23.16 -6.24 -6.82
CA TYR A 77 -23.51 -6.39 -5.42
C TYR A 77 -23.32 -5.08 -4.68
N THR A 78 -24.08 -4.86 -3.62
CA THR A 78 -24.02 -3.64 -2.81
C THR A 78 -24.17 -3.97 -1.33
N GLN A 79 -23.43 -3.28 -0.49
CA GLN A 79 -23.52 -3.38 0.95
C GLN A 79 -23.43 -1.99 1.58
N THR A 80 -24.38 -1.64 2.43
CA THR A 80 -24.37 -0.38 3.17
C THR A 80 -23.88 -0.61 4.59
N PHE A 81 -22.96 0.25 5.04
CA PHE A 81 -22.44 0.27 6.40
C PHE A 81 -22.75 1.60 7.06
N VAL A 82 -23.17 1.56 8.32
CA VAL A 82 -23.25 2.73 9.19
C VAL A 82 -22.00 2.73 10.07
N ILE A 83 -21.06 3.58 9.74
CA ILE A 83 -19.76 3.63 10.44
C ILE A 83 -19.97 4.35 11.78
N PRO A 84 -19.60 3.73 12.91
CA PRO A 84 -19.75 4.35 14.22
C PRO A 84 -18.98 5.64 14.37
N SER A 85 -19.49 6.52 15.23
CA SER A 85 -18.73 7.70 15.63
C SER A 85 -17.51 7.32 16.46
N VAL A 86 -16.41 8.00 16.21
CA VAL A 86 -15.18 7.86 17.01
C VAL A 86 -15.19 8.73 18.28
N PHE A 87 -16.33 9.38 18.57
CA PHE A 87 -16.47 10.18 19.80
C PHE A 87 -16.17 9.32 21.04
N GLY A 88 -15.32 9.80 21.94
CA GLY A 88 -14.90 9.08 23.13
C GLY A 88 -13.86 8.00 22.91
N LYS A 89 -13.35 7.83 21.67
CA LYS A 89 -12.27 6.88 21.37
C LYS A 89 -10.91 7.58 21.37
N THR A 90 -9.89 6.86 21.79
CA THR A 90 -8.48 7.27 21.63
C THR A 90 -8.01 6.87 20.24
N ILE A 91 -7.50 7.83 19.47
CA ILE A 91 -6.96 7.59 18.13
C ILE A 91 -5.45 7.51 18.23
N GLY A 92 -4.90 6.34 17.94
CA GLY A 92 -3.48 6.07 17.93
C GLY A 92 -2.83 6.27 16.56
N ALA A 93 -1.55 5.96 16.48
CA ALA A 93 -0.78 6.06 15.23
C ALA A 93 -1.22 4.98 14.23
N ASN A 94 -1.16 5.33 12.93
CA ASN A 94 -1.51 4.42 11.82
C ASN A 94 -2.94 3.87 11.90
N ASN A 95 -3.89 4.69 12.37
CA ASN A 95 -5.30 4.33 12.40
C ASN A 95 -5.92 4.36 10.98
N PHE A 96 -6.91 3.51 10.73
CA PHE A 96 -7.59 3.38 9.45
C PHE A 96 -8.97 2.75 9.61
N THR A 97 -9.82 2.94 8.61
CA THR A 97 -11.01 2.11 8.40
C THR A 97 -10.74 1.16 7.26
N TYR A 98 -11.07 -0.11 7.36
CA TYR A 98 -10.96 -1.01 6.22
C TYR A 98 -12.31 -1.54 5.79
N PHE A 99 -12.38 -1.90 4.51
CA PHE A 99 -13.47 -2.66 3.90
C PHE A 99 -12.90 -3.92 3.28
N GLY A 100 -13.60 -5.02 3.38
CA GLY A 100 -13.08 -6.29 2.93
C GLY A 100 -14.11 -7.28 2.45
N PHE A 101 -13.59 -8.25 1.70
CA PHE A 101 -14.28 -9.42 1.21
C PHE A 101 -13.65 -10.64 1.87
N PHE A 102 -14.40 -11.30 2.75
CA PHE A 102 -13.97 -12.51 3.42
C PHE A 102 -14.47 -13.72 2.65
N MET A 103 -13.57 -14.57 2.28
CA MET A 103 -13.77 -15.68 1.36
C MET A 103 -13.72 -17.02 2.11
N PRO A 104 -14.25 -18.11 1.49
CA PRO A 104 -14.21 -19.45 2.10
C PRO A 104 -12.80 -19.86 2.52
N LEU A 105 -12.71 -20.49 3.69
CA LEU A 105 -11.47 -21.05 4.21
C LEU A 105 -11.27 -22.47 3.67
N ASN A 106 -10.01 -22.83 3.44
CA ASN A 106 -9.59 -24.21 3.11
C ASN A 106 -10.34 -24.81 1.91
N THR A 107 -10.76 -23.98 0.96
CA THR A 107 -11.51 -24.37 -0.23
C THR A 107 -10.83 -23.82 -1.48
N ALA A 108 -10.71 -24.64 -2.51
CA ALA A 108 -10.23 -24.17 -3.81
C ALA A 108 -11.36 -23.44 -4.56
N PHE A 109 -11.10 -22.23 -5.05
CA PHE A 109 -12.04 -21.43 -5.83
C PHE A 109 -11.33 -20.36 -6.64
N THR A 110 -12.02 -19.85 -7.63
CA THR A 110 -11.60 -18.63 -8.35
C THR A 110 -12.68 -17.57 -8.20
N PHE A 111 -12.25 -16.39 -7.78
CA PHE A 111 -13.11 -15.23 -7.56
C PHE A 111 -12.59 -14.05 -8.38
N ASP A 112 -13.43 -13.51 -9.26
CA ASP A 112 -13.14 -12.30 -10.03
C ASP A 112 -13.90 -11.13 -9.41
N LEU A 113 -13.18 -10.02 -9.18
CA LEU A 113 -13.69 -8.78 -8.61
C LEU A 113 -13.39 -7.62 -9.56
N ALA A 114 -14.35 -6.72 -9.75
CA ALA A 114 -14.19 -5.54 -10.60
C ALA A 114 -15.04 -4.37 -10.10
N ASN A 115 -14.69 -3.16 -10.52
CA ASN A 115 -15.44 -1.93 -10.29
C ASN A 115 -15.86 -1.74 -8.83
N VAL A 116 -14.93 -1.96 -7.91
CA VAL A 116 -15.14 -1.73 -6.47
C VAL A 116 -15.19 -0.25 -6.21
N GLN A 117 -16.27 0.20 -5.58
CA GLN A 117 -16.48 1.61 -5.24
C GLN A 117 -17.08 1.73 -3.86
N LEU A 118 -16.57 2.67 -3.07
CA LEU A 118 -17.15 3.12 -1.83
C LEU A 118 -17.66 4.55 -2.03
N ASN A 119 -18.91 4.81 -1.71
CA ASN A 119 -19.47 6.16 -1.75
C ASN A 119 -20.23 6.49 -0.46
N TYR A 120 -20.34 7.77 -0.16
CA TYR A 120 -21.19 8.25 0.93
C TYR A 120 -22.67 8.03 0.62
N GLY A 121 -23.46 7.81 1.67
CA GLY A 121 -24.90 7.57 1.60
C GLY A 121 -25.25 6.10 1.50
N SER A 122 -26.57 5.81 1.46
CA SER A 122 -27.14 4.46 1.45
C SER A 122 -27.47 3.94 0.05
N VAL A 123 -27.14 4.69 -1.00
CA VAL A 123 -27.42 4.34 -2.40
C VAL A 123 -26.11 4.14 -3.15
N ALA A 124 -25.97 3.00 -3.81
CA ALA A 124 -24.82 2.71 -4.67
C ALA A 124 -24.85 3.59 -5.92
N LEU A 125 -23.86 4.44 -6.08
CA LEU A 125 -23.69 5.28 -7.26
C LEU A 125 -23.16 4.46 -8.44
N PRO A 126 -23.32 4.95 -9.69
CA PRO A 126 -22.63 4.39 -10.84
C PRO A 126 -21.11 4.41 -10.63
N PHE A 127 -20.42 3.36 -11.08
CA PHE A 127 -18.96 3.32 -11.03
C PHE A 127 -18.37 4.39 -11.96
N VAL A 128 -17.51 5.23 -11.43
CA VAL A 128 -16.80 6.25 -12.18
C VAL A 128 -15.31 5.89 -12.19
N PRO A 129 -14.76 5.44 -13.34
CA PRO A 129 -13.35 5.15 -13.44
C PRO A 129 -12.55 6.44 -13.34
N ARG A 130 -11.43 6.40 -12.61
CA ARG A 130 -10.46 7.50 -12.60
C ARG A 130 -9.53 7.37 -13.81
N SER A 131 -8.93 8.49 -14.20
CA SER A 131 -7.85 8.45 -15.20
C SER A 131 -6.64 7.70 -14.63
N TYR A 132 -5.86 7.07 -15.50
CA TYR A 132 -4.62 6.40 -15.10
C TYR A 132 -3.67 7.36 -14.36
N ALA A 133 -3.59 8.62 -14.81
CA ALA A 133 -2.74 9.63 -14.20
C ALA A 133 -3.16 9.95 -12.76
N ASP A 134 -4.46 10.04 -12.50
CA ASP A 134 -4.99 10.31 -11.16
C ASP A 134 -4.75 9.11 -10.23
N GLU A 135 -5.00 7.89 -10.70
CA GLU A 135 -4.71 6.67 -9.92
C GLU A 135 -3.21 6.56 -9.61
N LEU A 136 -2.34 6.81 -10.60
CA LEU A 136 -0.90 6.79 -10.39
C LEU A 136 -0.48 7.79 -9.31
N ARG A 137 -0.98 9.02 -9.35
CA ARG A 137 -0.69 10.04 -8.32
C ARG A 137 -1.11 9.58 -6.93
N LEU A 138 -2.27 8.94 -6.81
CA LEU A 138 -2.75 8.42 -5.52
C LEU A 138 -1.85 7.29 -5.01
N CYS A 139 -1.44 6.37 -5.89
CA CYS A 139 -0.51 5.29 -5.55
C CYS A 139 0.86 5.82 -5.11
N MET A 140 1.35 6.88 -5.76
CA MET A 140 2.63 7.50 -5.42
C MET A 140 2.66 8.11 -4.01
N ARG A 141 1.52 8.33 -3.36
CA ARG A 141 1.50 8.71 -1.94
C ARG A 141 1.97 7.59 -1.01
N PHE A 142 1.91 6.34 -1.47
CA PHE A 142 2.27 5.15 -0.69
C PHE A 142 3.60 4.56 -1.12
N TYR A 143 3.85 4.51 -2.41
CA TYR A 143 5.05 3.91 -2.97
C TYR A 143 5.56 4.70 -4.16
N GLN A 144 6.86 5.02 -4.15
CA GLN A 144 7.55 5.67 -5.26
C GLN A 144 8.90 5.01 -5.53
N ILE A 145 9.31 5.05 -6.79
CA ILE A 145 10.67 4.75 -7.21
C ILE A 145 11.30 6.04 -7.71
N LEU A 146 12.30 6.51 -7.00
CA LEU A 146 13.14 7.60 -7.49
C LEU A 146 14.10 7.01 -8.53
N GLY A 147 14.04 7.54 -9.74
CA GLY A 147 14.91 7.14 -10.85
C GLY A 147 16.37 7.43 -10.58
N SER A 148 17.21 7.21 -11.58
CA SER A 148 18.66 7.35 -11.47
C SER A 148 19.09 8.66 -10.83
N PHE A 149 19.84 8.56 -9.75
CA PHE A 149 20.55 9.67 -9.14
C PHE A 149 22.04 9.33 -9.02
N ALA A 150 22.88 10.34 -9.16
CA ALA A 150 24.31 10.22 -8.93
C ALA A 150 24.64 10.94 -7.61
N PRO A 151 25.12 10.22 -6.59
CA PRO A 151 25.55 10.86 -5.37
C PRO A 151 26.80 11.71 -5.59
N ALA A 152 26.89 12.82 -4.88
CA ALA A 152 28.13 13.58 -4.81
C ALA A 152 29.03 12.97 -3.74
N LEU A 153 30.27 12.70 -4.08
CA LEU A 153 31.29 12.35 -3.11
C LEU A 153 31.68 13.61 -2.33
N VAL A 154 31.54 13.60 -1.00
CA VAL A 154 31.83 14.77 -0.15
C VAL A 154 33.18 14.65 0.50
N ALA A 155 33.62 13.43 0.80
CA ALA A 155 34.93 13.10 1.37
C ALA A 155 35.36 11.70 0.95
N VAL A 156 36.61 11.34 1.25
CA VAL A 156 37.07 9.95 1.08
C VAL A 156 36.19 9.06 1.97
N ASP A 157 35.62 8.03 1.35
CA ASP A 157 34.74 7.06 2.00
C ASP A 157 33.37 7.60 2.47
N GLU A 158 32.97 8.81 2.05
CA GLU A 158 31.66 9.36 2.39
C GLU A 158 30.89 9.82 1.14
N LEU A 159 29.71 9.27 0.94
CA LEU A 159 28.77 9.69 -0.10
C LEU A 159 27.63 10.50 0.52
N LEU A 160 27.40 11.69 0.02
CA LEU A 160 26.24 12.51 0.35
C LEU A 160 25.33 12.62 -0.90
N PHE A 161 24.11 12.17 -0.75
CA PHE A 161 23.05 12.47 -1.72
C PHE A 161 22.42 13.81 -1.35
N ARG A 162 22.42 14.74 -2.29
CA ARG A 162 21.57 15.92 -2.15
C ARG A 162 20.13 15.53 -2.51
N SER A 163 19.20 16.14 -1.81
CA SER A 163 17.77 15.87 -1.84
C SER A 163 17.21 15.57 -3.24
N ALA A 164 16.60 14.40 -3.39
CA ALA A 164 15.72 14.13 -4.51
C ALA A 164 14.28 14.45 -4.07
N VAL A 165 13.68 15.45 -4.68
CA VAL A 165 12.30 15.86 -4.39
C VAL A 165 11.34 14.81 -4.95
N PHE A 166 10.35 14.42 -4.16
CA PHE A 166 9.36 13.45 -4.60
C PHE A 166 8.35 14.10 -5.55
N PRO A 167 8.01 13.45 -6.66
CA PRO A 167 6.98 13.94 -7.59
C PRO A 167 5.61 14.15 -6.92
N VAL A 168 5.32 13.36 -5.89
CA VAL A 168 4.11 13.47 -5.07
C VAL A 168 4.52 13.35 -3.61
N GLU A 169 3.98 14.22 -2.77
CA GLU A 169 4.18 14.11 -1.31
C GLU A 169 3.63 12.78 -0.78
N MET A 170 4.46 12.05 -0.05
CA MET A 170 4.08 10.78 0.53
C MET A 170 3.23 10.98 1.79
N ARG A 171 2.38 10.00 2.12
CA ARG A 171 1.46 10.10 3.26
C ARG A 171 2.17 10.17 4.63
N THR A 172 3.34 9.58 4.71
CA THR A 172 4.22 9.59 5.89
C THR A 172 5.66 9.49 5.44
N SER A 173 6.60 9.71 6.32
CA SER A 173 8.03 9.51 6.02
C SER A 173 8.26 8.05 5.61
N PRO A 174 8.74 7.79 4.38
CA PRO A 174 8.85 6.44 3.86
C PRO A 174 10.05 5.69 4.43
N THR A 175 9.97 4.36 4.41
CA THR A 175 11.16 3.52 4.45
C THR A 175 11.83 3.58 3.08
N ALA A 176 13.09 3.97 3.03
CA ALA A 176 13.84 4.09 1.79
C ALA A 176 14.85 2.95 1.63
N THR A 177 14.82 2.29 0.47
CA THR A 177 15.77 1.23 0.11
C THR A 177 16.53 1.63 -1.15
N ILE A 178 17.84 1.64 -1.09
CA ILE A 178 18.71 1.92 -2.24
C ILE A 178 18.79 0.69 -3.14
N ASN A 179 18.85 0.93 -4.44
CA ASN A 179 18.98 -0.11 -5.45
C ASN A 179 20.07 0.26 -6.47
N SER A 180 20.84 -0.72 -6.92
CA SER A 180 22.01 -0.49 -7.80
C SER A 180 21.67 -0.09 -9.23
N GLN A 181 20.42 -0.21 -9.66
CA GLN A 181 20.01 0.14 -11.03
C GLN A 181 18.82 1.09 -11.01
N PRO A 182 18.64 1.87 -12.10
CA PRO A 182 17.45 2.68 -12.26
C PRO A 182 16.18 1.81 -12.26
N ASN A 183 15.07 2.42 -11.84
CA ASN A 183 13.76 1.76 -11.78
C ASN A 183 13.69 0.52 -10.87
N ALA A 184 14.56 0.43 -9.88
CA ALA A 184 14.64 -0.66 -8.90
C ALA A 184 14.79 -2.07 -9.51
N GLY A 185 15.37 -2.17 -10.72
CA GLY A 185 15.64 -3.45 -11.38
C GLY A 185 16.95 -4.14 -10.95
N GLY A 186 17.75 -3.49 -10.10
CA GLY A 186 19.02 -4.01 -9.61
C GLY A 186 18.93 -4.66 -8.23
N THR A 187 20.05 -4.70 -7.52
CA THR A 187 20.16 -5.32 -6.19
C THR A 187 19.93 -4.29 -5.09
N ASP A 188 19.04 -4.57 -4.16
CA ASP A 188 18.77 -3.73 -2.99
C ASP A 188 19.99 -3.69 -2.04
N GLY A 189 20.22 -2.53 -1.43
CA GLY A 189 21.36 -2.29 -0.55
C GLY A 189 22.67 -2.03 -1.29
N TYR A 190 22.63 -1.78 -2.59
CA TYR A 190 23.82 -1.52 -3.42
C TYR A 190 23.63 -0.27 -4.29
N LEU A 191 24.75 0.36 -4.62
CA LEU A 191 24.89 1.30 -5.73
C LEU A 191 25.68 0.65 -6.84
N ASP A 192 25.44 1.04 -8.08
CA ASP A 192 26.30 0.64 -9.21
C ASP A 192 27.48 1.61 -9.32
N ARG A 193 28.67 1.06 -9.47
CA ARG A 193 29.88 1.82 -9.74
C ARG A 193 30.26 1.59 -11.19
N TYR A 194 30.40 2.69 -11.94
CA TYR A 194 30.77 2.62 -13.36
C TYR A 194 32.04 1.78 -13.60
N GLY A 195 31.90 0.75 -14.40
CA GLY A 195 32.99 -0.16 -14.76
C GLY A 195 33.36 -1.23 -13.73
N VAL A 196 32.69 -1.27 -12.57
CA VAL A 196 33.00 -2.24 -11.48
C VAL A 196 31.76 -3.05 -11.08
N GLY A 197 30.55 -2.50 -11.20
CA GLY A 197 29.30 -3.12 -10.76
C GLY A 197 28.89 -2.76 -9.34
N ASN A 198 28.12 -3.62 -8.70
CA ASN A 198 27.47 -3.36 -7.43
C ASN A 198 28.45 -3.12 -6.26
N VAL A 199 28.27 -2.00 -5.58
CA VAL A 199 28.98 -1.66 -4.33
C VAL A 199 27.97 -1.58 -3.19
N SER A 200 28.21 -2.34 -2.12
CA SER A 200 27.31 -2.37 -0.97
C SER A 200 27.22 -1.01 -0.26
N VAL A 201 26.00 -0.61 0.08
CA VAL A 201 25.70 0.53 0.96
C VAL A 201 25.19 0.07 2.33
N SER A 202 25.47 -1.17 2.71
CA SER A 202 25.12 -1.70 4.03
C SER A 202 25.75 -0.83 5.13
N GLY A 203 24.93 -0.47 6.14
CA GLY A 203 25.33 0.47 7.19
C GLY A 203 25.25 1.95 6.83
N ALA A 204 24.75 2.30 5.63
CA ALA A 204 24.43 3.69 5.30
C ALA A 204 23.19 4.17 6.08
N THR A 205 23.20 5.43 6.52
CA THR A 205 22.02 6.10 7.08
C THR A 205 21.23 6.71 5.94
N ILE A 206 19.96 6.31 5.80
CA ILE A 206 19.04 6.85 4.81
C ILE A 206 18.01 7.69 5.54
N THR A 207 17.88 8.95 5.18
CA THR A 207 16.91 9.87 5.77
C THR A 207 15.97 10.40 4.70
N ALA A 208 14.67 10.22 4.92
CA ALA A 208 13.62 10.75 4.07
C ALA A 208 12.52 11.38 4.92
N ASN A 209 11.87 12.41 4.38
CA ASN A 209 10.60 12.94 4.90
C ASN A 209 9.48 12.69 3.88
N THR A 210 8.31 13.28 4.09
CA THR A 210 7.17 13.09 3.18
C THR A 210 7.36 13.70 1.78
N LYS A 211 8.37 14.55 1.58
CA LYS A 211 8.57 15.34 0.35
C LYS A 211 9.85 15.03 -0.38
N GLU A 212 10.87 14.55 0.32
CA GLU A 212 12.21 14.39 -0.26
C GLU A 212 13.05 13.33 0.44
N LEU A 213 13.98 12.74 -0.30
CA LEU A 213 15.08 11.95 0.21
C LEU A 213 16.22 12.91 0.55
N LEU A 214 16.63 12.99 1.82
CA LEU A 214 17.53 14.03 2.31
C LEU A 214 18.99 13.64 2.29
N ALA A 215 19.34 12.43 2.70
CA ALA A 215 20.74 12.02 2.77
C ALA A 215 20.92 10.50 2.80
N ILE A 216 22.03 10.07 2.22
CA ILE A 216 22.62 8.77 2.49
C ILE A 216 24.07 9.04 2.86
N THR A 217 24.43 8.73 4.09
CA THR A 217 25.81 8.84 4.55
C THR A 217 26.34 7.46 4.87
N LYS A 218 27.52 7.15 4.39
CA LYS A 218 28.26 5.96 4.76
C LYS A 218 29.74 6.24 4.74
N ALA A 219 30.42 5.86 5.80
CA ALA A 219 31.89 5.80 5.85
C ALA A 219 32.37 4.45 5.31
N GLY A 220 33.36 4.45 4.44
CA GLY A 220 34.12 3.28 4.01
C GLY A 220 33.86 2.78 2.58
N SER A 221 34.90 2.41 1.89
CA SER A 221 34.93 1.70 0.59
C SER A 221 34.51 2.49 -0.67
N PHE A 222 34.40 3.82 -0.61
CA PHE A 222 34.17 4.64 -1.79
C PHE A 222 35.45 5.29 -2.31
N VAL A 223 35.59 5.35 -3.63
CA VAL A 223 36.77 5.88 -4.30
C VAL A 223 36.42 7.24 -4.92
N THR A 224 37.19 8.25 -4.59
CA THR A 224 36.94 9.66 -5.00
C THR A 224 36.88 9.91 -6.50
N THR A 225 37.46 9.03 -7.32
CA THR A 225 37.48 9.15 -8.78
C THR A 225 36.39 8.32 -9.51
N ALA A 226 35.51 7.68 -8.75
CA ALA A 226 34.49 6.81 -9.33
C ALA A 226 33.11 7.49 -9.38
N PHE A 227 32.32 7.16 -10.41
CA PHE A 227 30.92 7.52 -10.51
C PHE A 227 30.07 6.40 -9.94
N TYR A 228 29.13 6.77 -9.06
CA TYR A 228 28.13 5.89 -8.49
C TYR A 228 26.75 6.31 -8.96
N PHE A 229 25.86 5.36 -9.16
CA PHE A 229 24.47 5.63 -9.52
C PHE A 229 23.55 4.53 -8.99
N GLY A 230 22.30 4.87 -8.87
CA GLY A 230 21.28 3.96 -8.34
C GLY A 230 19.91 4.58 -8.37
N SER A 231 18.97 3.90 -7.75
CA SER A 231 17.61 4.37 -7.50
C SER A 231 17.23 4.14 -6.04
N ALA A 232 16.12 4.71 -5.59
CA ALA A 232 15.56 4.43 -4.28
C ALA A 232 14.12 3.99 -4.40
N LYS A 233 13.78 2.90 -3.73
CA LYS A 233 12.41 2.48 -3.46
C LYS A 233 11.96 3.15 -2.17
N LEU A 234 10.81 3.80 -2.20
CA LEU A 234 10.22 4.52 -1.09
C LEU A 234 8.88 3.89 -0.77
N ASP A 235 8.74 3.39 0.43
CA ASP A 235 7.56 2.71 0.92
C ASP A 235 7.01 3.43 2.15
N ALA A 236 5.76 3.87 2.06
CA ALA A 236 5.00 4.55 3.12
C ALA A 236 3.64 3.88 3.35
N GLU A 237 3.54 2.57 3.10
CA GLU A 237 2.32 1.81 3.36
C GLU A 237 1.98 1.73 4.85
N LEU A 238 0.69 1.38 5.12
CA LEU A 238 0.14 1.24 6.48
C LEU A 238 0.51 -0.12 7.10
#